data_8966c1029f28fb4764ed15b8fa1736e2
#
_entry.id   8966c1029f28fb4764ed15b8fa1736e2
#
_cell.length_a   1.000
_cell.length_b   1.000
_cell.length_c   1.000
_cell.angle_alpha   90.00
_cell.angle_beta   90.00
_cell.angle_gamma   90.00
#
_symmetry.space_group_name_H-M   'P 1'
#
loop_
_entity.id
_entity.type
_entity.pdbx_description
1 polymer ?
#
loop_
_entity_poly.entity_id
_entity_poly.type
_entity_poly.pdbx_seq_one_letter_code
_entity_poly.pdbx_strand_id
1 'polypeptide(L)'
;MNRAILILSIVITVSISVIGNPSISSIDRIRIAEAYRIAESVQNDLWKDWSTAPFGMLFITDEHEFLIRHKKPNDEFTSIGYDKLLKSEVFVRPRKFQKDFLATFSAFDATPVIVVGKAENTSDKTSTRWVFVVLHEHFHQLQYSRPNYFSDVNALDLSGGDTTGMWQINYPFPYKEESTAKSFRGLTDSLLTAYKTGKNADRAKTLSDYRSKRNSFFESLKAADGRYASFQLWQEGVARYTQYKMARLAARRLKPSKAFAKLPDFVPFDKEADRLLAATLQEMHDLDLKEWERVVFYPFGAVECLMLDRLDQNWRSRYFSEKFALEKFYPATAAN
;
A
#
# COMPACT_ATOMS: atom_id res chain seq x y z
N MET A 1 15.05 82.87 12.98
CA MET A 1 14.53 81.75 12.18
C MET A 1 15.11 80.44 12.75
N ASN A 2 14.35 79.83 13.66
CA ASN A 2 14.77 78.53 14.30
C ASN A 2 14.20 77.38 13.46
N ARG A 3 15.11 76.57 12.90
CA ARG A 3 14.73 75.30 12.24
C ARG A 3 14.77 74.21 13.29
N ALA A 4 13.60 73.65 13.61
CA ALA A 4 13.48 72.45 14.41
C ALA A 4 13.75 71.24 13.51
N ILE A 5 14.70 70.36 13.88
CA ILE A 5 15.01 69.11 13.25
C ILE A 5 14.16 68.06 13.94
N LEU A 6 13.23 67.48 13.20
CA LEU A 6 12.41 66.36 13.66
C LEU A 6 13.16 65.03 13.43
N ILE A 7 13.62 64.38 14.51
CA ILE A 7 14.26 63.06 14.46
C ILE A 7 13.14 62.01 14.51
N LEU A 8 12.90 61.33 13.39
CA LEU A 8 11.98 60.22 13.28
C LEU A 8 12.70 58.93 13.73
N SER A 9 12.41 58.46 14.93
CA SER A 9 12.93 57.17 15.41
C SER A 9 12.11 56.02 14.81
N ILE A 10 12.69 55.28 13.88
CA ILE A 10 12.10 54.01 13.35
C ILE A 10 12.38 52.94 14.37
N VAL A 11 11.32 52.47 15.07
CA VAL A 11 11.36 51.28 15.91
C VAL A 11 11.18 50.08 15.00
N ILE A 12 12.25 49.35 14.69
CA ILE A 12 12.20 48.06 14.02
C ILE A 12 11.80 47.01 15.04
N THR A 13 10.55 46.60 15.05
CA THR A 13 10.06 45.43 15.79
C THR A 13 10.51 44.18 15.04
N VAL A 14 11.58 43.56 15.49
CA VAL A 14 11.98 42.21 15.05
C VAL A 14 11.06 41.23 15.73
N SER A 15 10.07 40.73 14.98
CA SER A 15 9.24 39.60 15.42
C SER A 15 10.12 38.35 15.40
N ILE A 16 10.64 37.95 16.56
CA ILE A 16 11.29 36.64 16.73
C ILE A 16 10.15 35.61 16.70
N SER A 17 9.91 34.97 15.55
CA SER A 17 9.11 33.77 15.50
C SER A 17 9.83 32.72 16.32
N VAL A 18 9.28 32.34 17.47
CA VAL A 18 9.73 31.16 18.23
C VAL A 18 9.42 29.97 17.34
N ILE A 19 10.40 29.54 16.55
CA ILE A 19 10.32 28.28 15.83
C ILE A 19 10.36 27.21 16.90
N GLY A 20 9.18 26.69 17.26
CA GLY A 20 9.08 25.53 18.15
C GLY A 20 9.88 24.37 17.55
N ASN A 21 10.49 23.54 18.40
CA ASN A 21 11.21 22.36 17.93
C ASN A 21 10.27 21.50 17.08
N PRO A 22 10.71 21.02 15.89
CA PRO A 22 9.91 20.16 15.04
C PRO A 22 9.36 18.97 15.84
N SER A 23 8.07 18.67 15.71
CA SER A 23 7.44 17.57 16.43
C SER A 23 6.29 16.96 15.63
N ILE A 24 6.05 15.66 15.82
CA ILE A 24 4.89 14.96 15.27
C ILE A 24 3.69 15.29 16.17
N SER A 25 2.55 15.63 15.57
CA SER A 25 1.32 15.91 16.32
C SER A 25 0.89 14.73 17.18
N SER A 26 0.18 14.98 18.28
CA SER A 26 -0.34 13.91 19.14
C SER A 26 -1.26 12.96 18.38
N ILE A 27 -2.09 13.46 17.46
CA ILE A 27 -3.00 12.67 16.63
C ILE A 27 -2.19 11.73 15.72
N ASP A 28 -1.19 12.26 15.01
CA ASP A 28 -0.37 11.48 14.09
C ASP A 28 0.46 10.42 14.82
N ARG A 29 1.01 10.76 15.99
CA ARG A 29 1.71 9.78 16.84
C ARG A 29 0.79 8.63 17.26
N ILE A 30 -0.48 8.92 17.59
CA ILE A 30 -1.47 7.90 17.94
C ILE A 30 -1.77 7.00 16.71
N ARG A 31 -1.96 7.59 15.52
CA ARG A 31 -2.18 6.85 14.26
C ARG A 31 -1.01 5.91 13.95
N ILE A 32 0.21 6.43 13.97
CA ILE A 32 1.43 5.67 13.72
C ILE A 32 1.59 4.53 14.74
N ALA A 33 1.41 4.82 16.04
CA ALA A 33 1.50 3.83 17.08
C ALA A 33 0.45 2.72 16.94
N GLU A 34 -0.76 3.06 16.48
CA GLU A 34 -1.81 2.07 16.23
C GLU A 34 -1.49 1.17 15.04
N ALA A 35 -0.93 1.70 13.94
CA ALA A 35 -0.46 0.89 12.82
C ALA A 35 0.61 -0.12 13.27
N TYR A 36 1.60 0.32 14.03
CA TYR A 36 2.61 -0.57 14.61
C TYR A 36 2.00 -1.63 15.53
N ARG A 37 1.08 -1.24 16.40
CA ARG A 37 0.43 -2.15 17.35
C ARG A 37 -0.37 -3.23 16.64
N ILE A 38 -1.14 -2.88 15.61
CA ILE A 38 -1.92 -3.86 14.82
C ILE A 38 -0.98 -4.83 14.13
N ALA A 39 0.06 -4.33 13.45
CA ALA A 39 1.03 -5.18 12.78
C ALA A 39 1.68 -6.15 13.77
N GLU A 40 2.30 -5.64 14.84
CA GLU A 40 2.98 -6.44 15.88
C GLU A 40 2.07 -7.53 16.48
N SER A 41 0.76 -7.29 16.49
CA SER A 41 -0.20 -8.23 17.10
C SER A 41 -0.67 -9.34 16.17
N VAL A 42 -0.83 -9.10 14.86
CA VAL A 42 -1.55 -10.04 13.98
C VAL A 42 -0.90 -10.28 12.61
N GLN A 43 0.19 -9.61 12.26
CA GLN A 43 0.78 -9.73 10.92
C GLN A 43 1.25 -11.16 10.59
N ASN A 44 1.86 -11.86 11.55
CA ASN A 44 2.34 -13.24 11.34
C ASN A 44 1.21 -14.26 11.21
N ASP A 45 -0.01 -13.93 11.64
CA ASP A 45 -1.19 -14.78 11.44
C ASP A 45 -1.67 -14.76 9.98
N LEU A 46 -1.33 -13.69 9.25
CA LEU A 46 -1.68 -13.57 7.83
C LEU A 46 -0.54 -14.03 6.93
N TRP A 47 0.68 -13.55 7.18
CA TRP A 47 1.86 -13.89 6.40
C TRP A 47 2.97 -14.35 7.34
N LYS A 48 3.43 -15.59 7.16
CA LYS A 48 4.50 -16.16 7.97
C LYS A 48 5.74 -15.26 7.90
N ASP A 49 6.36 -15.02 9.06
CA ASP A 49 7.59 -14.25 9.22
C ASP A 49 7.49 -12.77 8.78
N TRP A 50 6.28 -12.19 8.73
CA TRP A 50 6.13 -10.77 8.39
C TRP A 50 6.84 -9.86 9.38
N SER A 51 6.88 -10.23 10.66
CA SER A 51 7.59 -9.47 11.71
C SER A 51 9.11 -9.34 11.49
N THR A 52 9.69 -10.10 10.55
CA THR A 52 11.11 -9.95 10.18
C THR A 52 11.35 -8.79 9.20
N ALA A 53 10.31 -8.31 8.53
CA ALA A 53 10.42 -7.14 7.66
C ALA A 53 10.61 -5.86 8.48
N PRO A 54 11.48 -4.94 8.05
CA PRO A 54 11.65 -3.66 8.70
C PRO A 54 10.35 -2.86 8.63
N PHE A 55 9.94 -2.22 9.72
CA PHE A 55 8.78 -1.31 9.71
C PHE A 55 9.24 0.14 9.90
N GLY A 56 10.21 0.56 9.08
CA GLY A 56 10.67 1.95 9.03
C GLY A 56 9.67 2.85 8.29
N MET A 57 9.50 4.08 8.75
CA MET A 57 8.58 5.06 8.17
C MET A 57 9.25 6.42 8.08
N LEU A 58 9.10 7.09 6.93
CA LEU A 58 9.32 8.52 6.75
C LEU A 58 7.96 9.20 6.72
N PHE A 59 7.57 9.79 7.82
CA PHE A 59 6.30 10.50 7.97
C PHE A 59 6.43 11.95 7.54
N ILE A 60 5.60 12.39 6.59
CA ILE A 60 5.69 13.71 5.96
C ILE A 60 4.62 14.63 6.54
N THR A 61 5.04 15.78 7.02
CA THR A 61 4.17 16.87 7.45
C THR A 61 4.24 18.06 6.47
N ASP A 62 3.61 19.17 6.80
CA ASP A 62 3.61 20.35 5.92
C ASP A 62 5.01 20.95 5.75
N GLU A 63 5.86 20.88 6.78
CA GLU A 63 7.19 21.51 6.79
C GLU A 63 8.35 20.52 6.95
N HIS A 64 8.12 19.37 7.58
CA HIS A 64 9.17 18.45 7.99
C HIS A 64 8.85 17.01 7.60
N GLU A 65 9.88 16.20 7.57
CA GLU A 65 9.83 14.74 7.45
C GLU A 65 10.45 14.10 8.70
N PHE A 66 9.75 13.13 9.26
CA PHE A 66 10.15 12.43 10.47
C PHE A 66 10.44 10.96 10.17
N LEU A 67 11.69 10.55 10.37
CA LEU A 67 12.11 9.17 10.18
C LEU A 67 12.00 8.40 11.49
N ILE A 68 11.23 7.30 11.46
CA ILE A 68 10.81 6.53 12.62
C ILE A 68 11.20 5.07 12.39
N ARG A 69 11.68 4.39 13.43
CA ARG A 69 12.10 2.98 13.38
C ARG A 69 13.13 2.67 12.28
N HIS A 70 14.03 3.61 12.07
CA HIS A 70 15.13 3.50 11.13
C HIS A 70 16.38 4.11 11.76
N LYS A 71 17.57 3.65 11.37
CA LYS A 71 18.82 4.30 11.76
C LYS A 71 18.96 5.66 11.06
N LYS A 72 19.72 6.58 11.63
CA LYS A 72 20.06 7.84 10.98
C LYS A 72 20.77 7.57 9.64
N PRO A 73 20.21 7.98 8.49
CA PRO A 73 20.79 7.63 7.19
C PRO A 73 21.97 8.53 6.77
N ASN A 74 21.90 9.81 7.11
CA ASN A 74 22.90 10.81 6.74
C ASN A 74 22.80 12.08 7.62
N ASP A 75 23.60 13.10 7.34
CA ASP A 75 23.68 14.32 8.15
C ASP A 75 22.55 15.33 7.90
N GLU A 76 21.67 15.09 6.92
CA GLU A 76 20.46 15.89 6.73
C GLU A 76 19.46 15.71 7.87
N PHE A 77 19.54 14.59 8.57
CA PHE A 77 18.65 14.27 9.67
C PHE A 77 19.27 14.62 11.02
N THR A 78 18.47 15.27 11.86
CA THR A 78 18.80 15.57 13.26
C THR A 78 17.91 14.76 14.18
N SER A 79 18.48 14.17 15.25
CA SER A 79 17.68 13.50 16.28
C SER A 79 16.88 14.53 17.08
N ILE A 80 15.61 14.20 17.32
CA ILE A 80 14.75 14.92 18.27
C ILE A 80 14.47 14.09 19.52
N GLY A 81 15.18 12.96 19.68
CA GLY A 81 15.15 12.10 20.84
C GLY A 81 14.22 10.88 20.67
N TYR A 82 14.15 10.10 21.74
CA TYR A 82 13.38 8.86 21.79
C TYR A 82 11.91 9.13 22.08
N ASP A 83 11.02 8.71 21.18
CA ASP A 83 9.58 8.74 21.38
C ASP A 83 9.09 7.43 22.04
N LYS A 84 8.58 7.55 23.27
CA LYS A 84 8.10 6.38 24.04
C LYS A 84 6.86 5.72 23.42
N LEU A 85 5.99 6.48 22.74
CA LEU A 85 4.78 5.94 22.12
C LEU A 85 5.13 5.17 20.83
N LEU A 86 6.04 5.70 20.02
CA LEU A 86 6.49 5.10 18.77
C LEU A 86 7.57 4.02 19.01
N LYS A 87 8.14 3.98 20.23
CA LYS A 87 9.24 3.09 20.64
C LYS A 87 10.45 3.20 19.70
N SER A 88 10.82 4.42 19.37
CA SER A 88 11.89 4.71 18.40
C SER A 88 12.57 6.03 18.72
N GLU A 89 13.88 6.09 18.46
CA GLU A 89 14.52 7.35 18.14
C GLU A 89 13.83 7.95 16.93
N VAL A 90 13.59 9.27 16.94
CA VAL A 90 12.98 10.01 15.83
C VAL A 90 13.96 10.98 15.27
N PHE A 91 14.16 10.95 13.96
CA PHE A 91 15.00 11.88 13.24
C PHE A 91 14.15 12.80 12.39
N VAL A 92 14.56 14.06 12.23
CA VAL A 92 13.80 15.07 11.48
C VAL A 92 14.69 15.75 10.46
N ARG A 93 14.11 16.12 9.33
CA ARG A 93 14.68 17.05 8.35
C ARG A 93 13.60 17.96 7.75
N PRO A 94 13.95 19.07 7.09
CA PRO A 94 13.01 19.81 6.26
C PRO A 94 12.39 18.93 5.19
N ARG A 95 11.11 19.18 4.87
CA ARG A 95 10.37 18.38 3.89
C ARG A 95 10.98 18.46 2.50
N LYS A 96 11.15 17.31 1.86
CA LYS A 96 11.61 17.14 0.47
C LYS A 96 10.56 16.47 -0.41
N PHE A 97 9.80 15.48 0.13
CA PHE A 97 8.75 14.80 -0.60
C PHE A 97 7.45 15.62 -0.60
N GLN A 98 6.59 15.34 -1.57
CA GLN A 98 5.24 15.92 -1.61
C GLN A 98 4.44 15.45 -0.40
N LYS A 99 3.60 16.35 0.14
CA LYS A 99 2.88 16.08 1.41
C LYS A 99 1.81 15.00 1.33
N ASP A 100 1.35 14.65 0.13
CA ASP A 100 0.37 13.60 -0.17
C ASP A 100 1.03 12.29 -0.59
N PHE A 101 2.37 12.20 -0.52
CA PHE A 101 3.12 11.03 -0.94
C PHE A 101 2.70 9.78 -0.16
N LEU A 102 2.62 8.65 -0.86
CA LEU A 102 2.31 7.34 -0.29
C LEU A 102 2.94 6.26 -1.17
N ALA A 103 4.05 5.69 -0.72
CA ALA A 103 4.73 4.57 -1.36
C ALA A 103 5.78 3.95 -0.45
N THR A 104 6.17 2.72 -0.75
CA THR A 104 7.28 2.02 -0.10
C THR A 104 8.43 1.81 -1.08
N PHE A 105 9.61 2.26 -0.73
CA PHE A 105 10.84 2.07 -1.53
C PHE A 105 12.10 2.28 -0.69
N SER A 106 13.27 1.95 -1.26
CA SER A 106 14.59 2.15 -0.65
C SER A 106 15.01 3.63 -0.74
N ALA A 107 14.45 4.47 0.13
CA ALA A 107 14.62 5.93 0.07
C ALA A 107 16.01 6.42 0.48
N PHE A 108 16.75 5.66 1.29
CA PHE A 108 18.02 6.09 1.90
C PHE A 108 19.15 5.07 1.75
N ASP A 109 18.83 3.81 1.93
CA ASP A 109 19.75 2.67 1.78
C ASP A 109 18.96 1.48 1.20
N ALA A 110 19.49 0.28 1.24
CA ALA A 110 18.81 -0.91 0.74
C ALA A 110 17.56 -1.30 1.56
N THR A 111 17.30 -0.64 2.70
CA THR A 111 16.16 -0.94 3.56
C THR A 111 14.91 -0.22 3.03
N PRO A 112 13.83 -0.93 2.70
CA PRO A 112 12.59 -0.28 2.26
C PRO A 112 11.94 0.50 3.40
N VAL A 113 11.54 1.74 3.11
CA VAL A 113 10.89 2.66 4.04
C VAL A 113 9.54 3.08 3.48
N ILE A 114 8.53 3.09 4.34
CA ILE A 114 7.23 3.68 3.98
C ILE A 114 7.37 5.20 4.00
N VAL A 115 7.18 5.84 2.88
CA VAL A 115 7.15 7.30 2.75
C VAL A 115 5.68 7.73 2.66
N VAL A 116 5.17 8.40 3.70
CA VAL A 116 3.72 8.66 3.81
C VAL A 116 3.42 10.03 4.43
N GLY A 117 2.47 10.74 3.80
CA GLY A 117 1.91 11.98 4.33
C GLY A 117 0.93 11.78 5.48
N LYS A 118 0.55 12.88 6.14
CA LYS A 118 -0.56 12.89 7.11
C LYS A 118 -1.85 12.36 6.46
N ALA A 119 -2.73 11.76 7.25
CA ALA A 119 -4.01 11.25 6.76
C ALA A 119 -4.79 12.30 5.95
N GLU A 120 -4.82 13.54 6.43
CA GLU A 120 -5.52 14.66 5.81
C GLU A 120 -5.00 15.03 4.41
N ASN A 121 -3.74 14.69 4.13
CA ASN A 121 -3.08 14.97 2.85
C ASN A 121 -3.19 13.83 1.84
N THR A 122 -3.42 12.59 2.30
CA THR A 122 -3.55 11.40 1.44
C THR A 122 -5.00 11.20 0.95
N SER A 123 -5.23 10.20 0.12
CA SER A 123 -6.58 9.75 -0.27
C SER A 123 -7.37 9.15 0.90
N ASP A 124 -6.67 8.57 1.90
CA ASP A 124 -7.24 7.89 3.05
C ASP A 124 -7.32 8.80 4.27
N LYS A 125 -8.21 9.80 4.17
CA LYS A 125 -8.28 10.99 5.03
C LYS A 125 -8.69 10.74 6.49
N THR A 126 -9.17 9.54 6.85
CA THR A 126 -9.54 9.25 8.24
C THR A 126 -8.49 8.40 8.93
N SER A 127 -8.39 8.54 10.24
CA SER A 127 -7.41 7.83 11.07
C SER A 127 -7.40 6.32 10.82
N THR A 128 -8.58 5.68 10.78
CA THR A 128 -8.67 4.23 10.60
C THR A 128 -8.27 3.81 9.18
N ARG A 129 -8.69 4.54 8.14
CA ARG A 129 -8.30 4.25 6.75
C ARG A 129 -6.79 4.39 6.57
N TRP A 130 -6.23 5.50 7.06
CA TRP A 130 -4.80 5.76 6.99
C TRP A 130 -3.97 4.66 7.66
N VAL A 131 -4.40 4.18 8.83
CA VAL A 131 -3.71 3.06 9.50
C VAL A 131 -3.68 1.81 8.62
N PHE A 132 -4.77 1.46 7.95
CA PHE A 132 -4.79 0.27 7.11
C PHE A 132 -4.09 0.45 5.76
N VAL A 133 -3.99 1.66 5.21
CA VAL A 133 -3.14 1.90 4.04
C VAL A 133 -1.65 1.86 4.42
N VAL A 134 -1.27 2.29 5.60
CA VAL A 134 0.10 2.08 6.11
C VAL A 134 0.42 0.59 6.24
N LEU A 135 -0.55 -0.26 6.59
CA LEU A 135 -0.34 -1.71 6.63
C LEU A 135 -0.28 -2.35 5.23
N HIS A 136 -0.93 -1.75 4.21
CA HIS A 136 -0.69 -2.08 2.81
C HIS A 136 0.77 -1.81 2.44
N GLU A 137 1.27 -0.64 2.76
CA GLU A 137 2.67 -0.25 2.51
C GLU A 137 3.67 -1.12 3.30
N HIS A 138 3.32 -1.50 4.53
CA HIS A 138 4.14 -2.44 5.31
C HIS A 138 4.20 -3.83 4.67
N PHE A 139 3.17 -4.24 3.94
CA PHE A 139 3.24 -5.48 3.17
C PHE A 139 4.24 -5.38 2.02
N HIS A 140 4.37 -4.23 1.37
CA HIS A 140 5.45 -4.02 0.39
C HIS A 140 6.84 -4.12 1.03
N GLN A 141 7.04 -3.67 2.28
CA GLN A 141 8.30 -3.92 2.98
C GLN A 141 8.58 -5.43 3.15
N LEU A 142 7.54 -6.23 3.41
CA LEU A 142 7.69 -7.68 3.45
C LEU A 142 8.08 -8.27 2.09
N GLN A 143 7.42 -7.83 0.99
CA GLN A 143 7.75 -8.27 -0.36
C GLN A 143 9.22 -7.96 -0.69
N TYR A 144 9.66 -6.72 -0.46
CA TYR A 144 11.02 -6.26 -0.74
C TYR A 144 12.09 -6.91 0.12
N SER A 145 11.75 -7.31 1.35
CA SER A 145 12.69 -7.98 2.26
C SER A 145 12.89 -9.47 1.95
N ARG A 146 12.12 -10.04 1.01
CA ARG A 146 12.28 -11.44 0.66
C ARG A 146 13.56 -11.70 -0.15
N PRO A 147 14.23 -12.82 0.09
CA PRO A 147 15.42 -13.19 -0.67
C PRO A 147 15.17 -13.12 -2.18
N ASN A 148 16.12 -12.58 -2.91
CA ASN A 148 16.10 -12.47 -4.37
C ASN A 148 14.96 -11.63 -4.96
N TYR A 149 14.22 -10.84 -4.15
CA TYR A 149 13.12 -10.03 -4.68
C TYR A 149 13.60 -9.14 -5.86
N PHE A 150 14.61 -8.33 -5.64
CA PHE A 150 15.10 -7.39 -6.66
C PHE A 150 15.72 -8.09 -7.88
N SER A 151 16.45 -9.19 -7.68
CA SER A 151 16.98 -9.98 -8.81
C SER A 151 15.87 -10.64 -9.62
N ASP A 152 14.82 -11.16 -8.97
CA ASP A 152 13.69 -11.79 -9.65
C ASP A 152 12.83 -10.76 -10.38
N VAL A 153 12.66 -9.56 -9.82
CA VAL A 153 11.99 -8.42 -10.50
C VAL A 153 12.80 -7.98 -11.71
N ASN A 154 14.13 -7.88 -11.59
CA ASN A 154 14.99 -7.53 -12.71
C ASN A 154 14.95 -8.60 -13.82
N ALA A 155 14.82 -9.88 -13.46
CA ALA A 155 14.71 -10.99 -14.41
C ALA A 155 13.39 -10.96 -15.22
N LEU A 156 12.40 -10.15 -14.83
CA LEU A 156 11.21 -9.91 -15.65
C LEU A 156 11.55 -9.15 -16.95
N ASP A 157 12.69 -8.48 -17.01
CA ASP A 157 13.16 -7.71 -18.17
C ASP A 157 12.12 -6.68 -18.66
N LEU A 158 11.66 -5.84 -17.73
CA LEU A 158 10.60 -4.85 -17.96
C LEU A 158 11.06 -3.41 -17.77
N SER A 159 12.25 -3.20 -17.16
CA SER A 159 12.71 -1.86 -16.77
C SER A 159 13.10 -0.97 -17.96
N GLY A 160 13.44 -1.56 -19.11
CA GLY A 160 13.96 -0.78 -20.24
C GLY A 160 15.23 0.02 -19.92
N GLY A 161 15.97 -0.38 -18.87
CA GLY A 161 17.15 0.33 -18.37
C GLY A 161 16.86 1.32 -17.22
N ASP A 162 15.60 1.48 -16.79
CA ASP A 162 15.29 2.27 -15.60
C ASP A 162 15.79 1.57 -14.32
N THR A 163 16.66 2.26 -13.59
CA THR A 163 17.22 1.80 -12.31
C THR A 163 16.51 2.40 -11.10
N THR A 164 15.54 3.28 -11.32
CA THR A 164 14.81 3.98 -10.25
C THR A 164 13.58 3.21 -9.75
N GLY A 165 13.13 2.20 -10.53
CA GLY A 165 11.90 1.47 -10.26
C GLY A 165 10.63 2.16 -10.77
N MET A 166 10.74 3.36 -11.36
CA MET A 166 9.60 4.10 -11.93
C MET A 166 8.93 3.36 -13.09
N TRP A 167 9.63 2.42 -13.74
CA TRP A 167 9.04 1.55 -14.74
C TRP A 167 7.82 0.78 -14.22
N GLN A 168 7.77 0.44 -12.94
CA GLN A 168 6.64 -0.26 -12.34
C GLN A 168 5.34 0.56 -12.46
N ILE A 169 5.46 1.88 -12.49
CA ILE A 169 4.35 2.82 -12.63
C ILE A 169 4.14 3.21 -14.09
N ASN A 170 5.24 3.42 -14.84
CA ASN A 170 5.23 4.03 -16.16
C ASN A 170 5.34 3.02 -17.32
N TYR A 171 5.28 1.71 -17.05
CA TYR A 171 5.35 0.69 -18.09
C TYR A 171 4.24 0.91 -19.14
N PRO A 172 4.56 0.90 -20.45
CA PRO A 172 3.61 1.20 -21.51
C PRO A 172 2.70 0.00 -21.83
N PHE A 173 1.96 -0.48 -20.84
CA PHE A 173 0.97 -1.54 -21.03
C PHE A 173 -0.14 -1.06 -21.98
N PRO A 174 -0.72 -1.92 -22.83
CA PRO A 174 -1.69 -1.52 -23.85
C PRO A 174 -3.07 -1.17 -23.28
N TYR A 175 -3.12 -0.27 -22.30
CA TYR A 175 -4.36 0.16 -21.61
C TYR A 175 -5.42 0.71 -22.56
N LYS A 176 -5.00 1.43 -23.62
CA LYS A 176 -5.91 2.13 -24.54
C LYS A 176 -6.32 1.28 -25.74
N GLU A 177 -5.74 0.08 -25.93
CA GLU A 177 -6.12 -0.80 -27.03
C GLU A 177 -7.52 -1.39 -26.80
N GLU A 178 -8.39 -1.26 -27.81
CA GLU A 178 -9.80 -1.70 -27.74
C GLU A 178 -9.94 -3.19 -27.46
N SER A 179 -9.13 -4.01 -28.15
CA SER A 179 -9.12 -5.48 -27.99
C SER A 179 -8.72 -5.87 -26.59
N THR A 180 -7.67 -5.25 -26.03
CA THR A 180 -7.17 -5.49 -24.68
C THR A 180 -8.20 -5.07 -23.64
N ALA A 181 -8.80 -3.88 -23.78
CA ALA A 181 -9.81 -3.38 -22.87
C ALA A 181 -11.06 -4.27 -22.84
N LYS A 182 -11.56 -4.70 -24.01
CA LYS A 182 -12.71 -5.60 -24.13
C LYS A 182 -12.44 -6.96 -23.53
N SER A 183 -11.26 -7.55 -23.79
CA SER A 183 -10.85 -8.83 -23.25
C SER A 183 -10.72 -8.76 -21.71
N PHE A 184 -10.09 -7.69 -21.21
CA PHE A 184 -9.97 -7.45 -19.76
C PHE A 184 -11.34 -7.28 -19.08
N ARG A 185 -12.28 -6.56 -19.70
CA ARG A 185 -13.64 -6.44 -19.18
C ARG A 185 -14.33 -7.79 -19.07
N GLY A 186 -14.25 -8.63 -20.10
CA GLY A 186 -14.81 -9.99 -20.07
C GLY A 186 -14.17 -10.87 -18.99
N LEU A 187 -12.87 -10.68 -18.75
CA LEU A 187 -12.13 -11.35 -17.69
C LEU A 187 -12.62 -10.89 -16.30
N THR A 188 -12.77 -9.57 -16.09
CA THR A 188 -13.26 -8.97 -14.85
C THR A 188 -14.67 -9.48 -14.49
N ASP A 189 -15.58 -9.47 -15.44
CA ASP A 189 -16.96 -9.94 -15.26
C ASP A 189 -16.99 -11.44 -14.88
N SER A 190 -16.12 -12.24 -15.48
CA SER A 190 -16.03 -13.68 -15.15
C SER A 190 -15.46 -13.92 -13.75
N LEU A 191 -14.47 -13.13 -13.31
CA LEU A 191 -13.94 -13.20 -11.95
C LEU A 191 -15.00 -12.84 -10.92
N LEU A 192 -15.73 -11.74 -11.13
CA LEU A 192 -16.83 -11.33 -10.26
C LEU A 192 -17.93 -12.42 -10.18
N THR A 193 -18.28 -13.03 -11.32
CA THR A 193 -19.25 -14.13 -11.38
C THR A 193 -18.75 -15.31 -10.57
N ALA A 194 -17.51 -15.77 -10.81
CA ALA A 194 -16.92 -16.88 -10.06
C ALA A 194 -16.81 -16.59 -8.55
N TYR A 195 -16.46 -15.36 -8.19
CA TYR A 195 -16.40 -14.93 -6.79
C TYR A 195 -17.79 -14.90 -6.12
N LYS A 196 -18.83 -14.41 -6.80
CA LYS A 196 -20.21 -14.32 -6.27
C LYS A 196 -20.91 -15.68 -6.21
N THR A 197 -20.53 -16.62 -7.07
CA THR A 197 -21.12 -17.96 -7.09
C THR A 197 -20.78 -18.70 -5.80
N GLY A 198 -21.81 -19.18 -5.10
CA GLY A 198 -21.67 -19.87 -3.83
C GLY A 198 -21.08 -21.29 -3.96
N LYS A 199 -21.25 -22.13 -2.92
CA LYS A 199 -20.77 -23.53 -2.89
C LYS A 199 -21.76 -24.50 -3.59
N ASN A 200 -22.32 -24.14 -4.71
CA ASN A 200 -23.26 -24.98 -5.49
C ASN A 200 -22.57 -25.62 -6.71
N ALA A 201 -23.30 -26.43 -7.47
CA ALA A 201 -22.81 -27.10 -8.67
C ALA A 201 -22.25 -26.15 -9.73
N ASP A 202 -22.74 -24.91 -9.77
CA ASP A 202 -22.28 -23.88 -10.74
C ASP A 202 -20.88 -23.34 -10.45
N ARG A 203 -20.35 -23.55 -9.23
CA ARG A 203 -19.03 -23.03 -8.85
C ARG A 203 -17.90 -23.59 -9.72
N ALA A 204 -17.91 -24.88 -9.99
CA ALA A 204 -16.89 -25.51 -10.83
C ALA A 204 -16.92 -24.93 -12.25
N LYS A 205 -18.11 -24.72 -12.81
CA LYS A 205 -18.31 -24.12 -14.14
C LYS A 205 -17.83 -22.68 -14.18
N THR A 206 -18.27 -21.82 -13.25
CA THR A 206 -17.88 -20.40 -13.25
C THR A 206 -16.40 -20.20 -13.01
N LEU A 207 -15.76 -21.06 -12.21
CA LEU A 207 -14.33 -21.08 -12.02
C LEU A 207 -13.58 -21.51 -13.30
N SER A 208 -14.08 -22.54 -13.98
CA SER A 208 -13.53 -23.00 -15.27
C SER A 208 -13.64 -21.90 -16.32
N ASP A 209 -14.80 -21.24 -16.43
CA ASP A 209 -15.02 -20.13 -17.36
C ASP A 209 -14.06 -18.95 -17.06
N TYR A 210 -13.89 -18.61 -15.79
CA TYR A 210 -12.92 -17.58 -15.40
C TYR A 210 -11.49 -17.96 -15.79
N ARG A 211 -11.05 -19.19 -15.49
CA ARG A 211 -9.69 -19.65 -15.83
C ARG A 211 -9.45 -19.65 -17.35
N SER A 212 -10.44 -20.10 -18.13
CA SER A 212 -10.36 -20.05 -19.59
C SER A 212 -10.17 -18.61 -20.11
N LYS A 213 -10.99 -17.67 -19.60
CA LYS A 213 -10.88 -16.26 -19.99
C LYS A 213 -9.56 -15.64 -19.53
N ARG A 214 -9.07 -16.02 -18.34
CA ARG A 214 -7.78 -15.56 -17.84
C ARG A 214 -6.65 -16.01 -18.77
N ASN A 215 -6.61 -17.29 -19.12
CA ASN A 215 -5.62 -17.81 -20.05
C ASN A 215 -5.69 -17.09 -21.40
N SER A 216 -6.90 -16.98 -21.98
CA SER A 216 -7.08 -16.29 -23.26
C SER A 216 -6.65 -14.81 -23.21
N PHE A 217 -6.90 -14.11 -22.11
CA PHE A 217 -6.43 -12.74 -21.93
C PHE A 217 -4.90 -12.66 -21.91
N PHE A 218 -4.24 -13.47 -21.09
CA PHE A 218 -2.77 -13.46 -21.00
C PHE A 218 -2.10 -13.94 -22.29
N GLU A 219 -2.68 -14.91 -23.01
CA GLU A 219 -2.21 -15.39 -24.33
C GLU A 219 -2.37 -14.31 -25.41
N SER A 220 -3.33 -13.41 -25.30
CA SER A 220 -3.53 -12.31 -26.25
C SER A 220 -2.54 -11.16 -26.07
N LEU A 221 -1.85 -11.09 -24.94
CA LEU A 221 -0.86 -10.06 -24.64
C LEU A 221 0.50 -10.41 -25.24
N LYS A 222 1.30 -9.40 -25.55
CA LYS A 222 2.74 -9.62 -25.77
C LYS A 222 3.37 -10.19 -24.50
N ALA A 223 4.40 -10.99 -24.65
CA ALA A 223 5.03 -11.68 -23.50
C ALA A 223 5.47 -10.71 -22.38
N ALA A 224 5.98 -9.54 -22.73
CA ALA A 224 6.37 -8.52 -21.75
C ALA A 224 5.16 -7.94 -21.02
N ASP A 225 4.06 -7.65 -21.74
CA ASP A 225 2.82 -7.13 -21.16
C ASP A 225 2.18 -8.16 -20.20
N GLY A 226 2.20 -9.44 -20.57
CA GLY A 226 1.75 -10.53 -19.69
C GLY A 226 2.58 -10.63 -18.41
N ARG A 227 3.92 -10.50 -18.49
CA ARG A 227 4.79 -10.46 -17.32
C ARG A 227 4.50 -9.24 -16.43
N TYR A 228 4.29 -8.07 -17.04
CA TYR A 228 3.92 -6.86 -16.31
C TYR A 228 2.59 -7.00 -15.57
N ALA A 229 1.54 -7.46 -16.24
CA ALA A 229 0.24 -7.70 -15.61
C ALA A 229 0.33 -8.68 -14.44
N SER A 230 1.04 -9.82 -14.65
CA SER A 230 1.27 -10.80 -13.58
C SER A 230 2.04 -10.22 -12.40
N PHE A 231 3.07 -9.40 -12.66
CA PHE A 231 3.81 -8.67 -11.63
C PHE A 231 2.90 -7.72 -10.84
N GLN A 232 2.09 -6.91 -11.52
CA GLN A 232 1.19 -5.96 -10.86
C GLN A 232 0.12 -6.67 -10.01
N LEU A 233 -0.45 -7.76 -10.49
CA LEU A 233 -1.39 -8.57 -9.72
C LEU A 233 -0.75 -9.14 -8.45
N TRP A 234 0.49 -9.64 -8.57
CA TRP A 234 1.25 -10.17 -7.45
C TRP A 234 1.68 -9.06 -6.48
N GLN A 235 2.17 -7.93 -6.99
CA GLN A 235 2.69 -6.83 -6.19
C GLN A 235 1.57 -6.06 -5.48
N GLU A 236 0.66 -5.47 -6.25
CA GLU A 236 -0.34 -4.53 -5.78
C GLU A 236 -1.66 -5.21 -5.40
N GLY A 237 -2.08 -6.18 -6.21
CA GLY A 237 -3.33 -6.91 -5.95
C GLY A 237 -3.29 -7.65 -4.61
N VAL A 238 -2.15 -8.31 -4.31
CA VAL A 238 -1.97 -9.01 -3.02
C VAL A 238 -1.79 -8.03 -1.87
N ALA A 239 -1.18 -6.85 -2.09
CA ALA A 239 -1.10 -5.81 -1.06
C ALA A 239 -2.49 -5.24 -0.72
N ARG A 240 -3.35 -5.00 -1.72
CA ARG A 240 -4.75 -4.59 -1.51
C ARG A 240 -5.57 -5.65 -0.77
N TYR A 241 -5.41 -6.93 -1.14
CA TYR A 241 -5.98 -8.05 -0.39
C TYR A 241 -5.49 -8.07 1.06
N THR A 242 -4.20 -7.88 1.28
CA THR A 242 -3.58 -7.88 2.62
C THR A 242 -4.13 -6.75 3.48
N GLN A 243 -4.32 -5.56 2.94
CA GLN A 243 -4.96 -4.43 3.63
C GLN A 243 -6.34 -4.83 4.19
N TYR A 244 -7.19 -5.42 3.37
CA TYR A 244 -8.51 -5.91 3.80
C TYR A 244 -8.39 -7.00 4.88
N LYS A 245 -7.51 -7.99 4.68
CA LYS A 245 -7.34 -9.10 5.63
C LYS A 245 -6.82 -8.61 6.98
N MET A 246 -5.92 -7.65 7.00
CA MET A 246 -5.43 -7.02 8.24
C MET A 246 -6.55 -6.30 8.99
N ALA A 247 -7.40 -5.55 8.28
CA ALA A 247 -8.57 -4.91 8.89
C ALA A 247 -9.52 -5.95 9.49
N ARG A 248 -9.77 -7.05 8.77
CA ARG A 248 -10.63 -8.15 9.24
C ARG A 248 -10.03 -8.90 10.43
N LEU A 249 -8.72 -9.13 10.45
CA LEU A 249 -8.03 -9.75 11.60
C LEU A 249 -8.02 -8.82 12.81
N ALA A 250 -7.73 -7.54 12.64
CA ALA A 250 -7.79 -6.56 13.71
C ALA A 250 -9.19 -6.50 14.32
N ALA A 251 -10.25 -6.48 13.49
CA ALA A 251 -11.63 -6.48 13.96
C ALA A 251 -12.00 -7.71 14.82
N ARG A 252 -11.44 -8.87 14.48
CA ARG A 252 -11.74 -10.14 15.18
C ARG A 252 -10.93 -10.34 16.45
N ARG A 253 -9.71 -9.83 16.52
CA ARG A 253 -8.74 -10.18 17.58
C ARG A 253 -8.32 -9.04 18.47
N LEU A 254 -8.54 -7.79 18.06
CA LEU A 254 -8.03 -6.62 18.76
C LEU A 254 -9.15 -5.66 19.12
N LYS A 255 -8.97 -4.99 20.23
CA LYS A 255 -9.65 -3.72 20.52
C LYS A 255 -8.71 -2.59 20.10
N PRO A 256 -9.21 -1.48 19.56
CA PRO A 256 -8.36 -0.31 19.31
C PRO A 256 -7.75 0.17 20.62
N SER A 257 -6.57 0.79 20.55
CA SER A 257 -6.02 1.43 21.75
C SER A 257 -6.98 2.51 22.25
N LYS A 258 -6.98 2.75 23.56
CA LYS A 258 -7.88 3.76 24.16
C LYS A 258 -7.67 5.16 23.56
N ALA A 259 -6.44 5.50 23.21
CA ALA A 259 -6.12 6.78 22.57
C ALA A 259 -6.67 6.84 21.14
N PHE A 260 -6.49 5.78 20.36
CA PHE A 260 -6.97 5.70 18.99
C PHE A 260 -8.50 5.73 18.89
N ALA A 261 -9.18 4.99 19.78
CA ALA A 261 -10.64 4.96 19.83
C ALA A 261 -11.30 6.31 20.20
N LYS A 262 -10.52 7.25 20.75
CA LYS A 262 -10.98 8.59 21.09
C LYS A 262 -10.75 9.63 19.98
N LEU A 263 -10.09 9.25 18.89
CA LEU A 263 -9.91 10.19 17.77
C LEU A 263 -11.27 10.53 17.15
N PRO A 264 -11.50 11.79 16.76
CA PRO A 264 -12.82 12.26 16.31
C PRO A 264 -13.29 11.58 15.02
N ASP A 265 -12.36 11.06 14.23
CA ASP A 265 -12.56 10.39 12.95
C ASP A 265 -12.31 8.86 13.02
N PHE A 266 -12.28 8.32 14.22
CA PHE A 266 -12.16 6.88 14.43
C PHE A 266 -13.36 6.14 13.84
N VAL A 267 -13.06 5.09 13.07
CA VAL A 267 -14.05 4.13 12.56
C VAL A 267 -13.71 2.75 13.13
N PRO A 268 -14.68 1.97 13.66
CA PRO A 268 -14.45 0.60 14.12
C PRO A 268 -13.82 -0.27 13.03
N PHE A 269 -12.90 -1.16 13.41
CA PHE A 269 -12.14 -1.99 12.46
C PHE A 269 -13.01 -2.92 11.61
N ASP A 270 -14.12 -3.42 12.16
CA ASP A 270 -15.11 -4.21 11.41
C ASP A 270 -15.79 -3.38 10.32
N LYS A 271 -16.17 -2.15 10.62
CA LYS A 271 -16.76 -1.22 9.65
C LYS A 271 -15.78 -0.86 8.54
N GLU A 272 -14.52 -0.65 8.89
CA GLU A 272 -13.48 -0.40 7.89
C GLU A 272 -13.21 -1.63 7.02
N ALA A 273 -13.18 -2.82 7.60
CA ALA A 273 -13.04 -4.06 6.84
C ALA A 273 -14.23 -4.29 5.89
N ASP A 274 -15.46 -4.01 6.34
CA ASP A 274 -16.65 -4.09 5.49
C ASP A 274 -16.61 -3.08 4.35
N ARG A 275 -16.18 -1.83 4.64
CA ARG A 275 -15.99 -0.79 3.63
C ARG A 275 -14.93 -1.17 2.60
N LEU A 276 -13.76 -1.69 3.03
CA LEU A 276 -12.69 -2.10 2.13
C LEU A 276 -13.16 -3.21 1.17
N LEU A 277 -13.89 -4.21 1.68
CA LEU A 277 -14.43 -5.27 0.83
C LEU A 277 -15.48 -4.71 -0.15
N ALA A 278 -16.42 -3.92 0.35
CA ALA A 278 -17.47 -3.33 -0.48
C ALA A 278 -16.88 -2.42 -1.57
N ALA A 279 -15.91 -1.56 -1.21
CA ALA A 279 -15.22 -0.69 -2.16
C ALA A 279 -14.47 -1.51 -3.23
N THR A 280 -13.72 -2.55 -2.83
CA THR A 280 -13.00 -3.41 -3.77
C THR A 280 -13.94 -4.11 -4.77
N LEU A 281 -15.09 -4.60 -4.30
CA LEU A 281 -16.08 -5.23 -5.17
C LEU A 281 -16.80 -4.23 -6.08
N GLN A 282 -17.03 -3.00 -5.61
CA GLN A 282 -17.60 -1.91 -6.42
C GLN A 282 -16.58 -1.45 -7.47
N GLU A 283 -15.33 -1.23 -7.08
CA GLU A 283 -14.24 -0.93 -7.99
C GLU A 283 -14.16 -1.99 -9.11
N MET A 284 -14.22 -3.28 -8.76
CA MET A 284 -14.24 -4.37 -9.76
C MET A 284 -15.41 -4.29 -10.73
N HIS A 285 -16.58 -3.87 -10.26
CA HIS A 285 -17.76 -3.71 -11.11
C HIS A 285 -17.58 -2.54 -12.10
N ASP A 286 -16.95 -1.45 -11.64
CA ASP A 286 -16.81 -0.20 -12.38
C ASP A 286 -15.48 -0.12 -13.18
N LEU A 287 -14.61 -1.18 -13.11
CA LEU A 287 -13.32 -1.17 -13.76
C LEU A 287 -13.41 -0.82 -15.25
N ASP A 288 -12.66 0.21 -15.63
CA ASP A 288 -12.36 0.55 -17.02
C ASP A 288 -10.84 0.60 -17.21
N LEU A 289 -10.31 -0.32 -18.04
CA LEU A 289 -8.87 -0.44 -18.27
C LEU A 289 -8.28 0.85 -18.86
N LYS A 290 -9.05 1.54 -19.73
CA LYS A 290 -8.60 2.75 -20.42
C LYS A 290 -8.49 3.95 -19.50
N GLU A 291 -9.39 4.03 -18.51
CA GLU A 291 -9.47 5.16 -17.57
C GLU A 291 -8.59 4.96 -16.34
N TRP A 292 -8.57 3.75 -15.80
CA TRP A 292 -7.90 3.46 -14.53
C TRP A 292 -6.48 2.92 -14.73
N GLU A 293 -6.12 2.52 -15.93
CA GLU A 293 -4.78 2.06 -16.29
C GLU A 293 -4.23 1.05 -15.24
N ARG A 294 -3.04 1.27 -14.71
CA ARG A 294 -2.39 0.38 -13.74
C ARG A 294 -3.26 0.10 -12.49
N VAL A 295 -4.11 1.04 -12.12
CA VAL A 295 -4.90 0.93 -10.89
C VAL A 295 -5.90 -0.25 -10.95
N VAL A 296 -6.27 -0.73 -12.15
CA VAL A 296 -7.16 -1.90 -12.30
C VAL A 296 -6.61 -3.17 -11.65
N PHE A 297 -5.29 -3.31 -11.55
CA PHE A 297 -4.67 -4.51 -10.98
C PHE A 297 -4.85 -4.63 -9.47
N TYR A 298 -5.13 -3.53 -8.76
CA TYR A 298 -5.37 -3.53 -7.31
C TYR A 298 -6.65 -4.30 -6.93
N PRO A 299 -7.85 -3.85 -7.35
CA PRO A 299 -9.08 -4.55 -7.01
C PRO A 299 -9.16 -5.92 -7.69
N PHE A 300 -8.67 -6.06 -8.93
CA PHE A 300 -8.67 -7.34 -9.63
C PHE A 300 -7.88 -8.40 -8.87
N GLY A 301 -6.60 -8.15 -8.55
CA GLY A 301 -5.76 -9.08 -7.82
C GLY A 301 -6.27 -9.34 -6.40
N ALA A 302 -6.86 -8.33 -5.74
CA ALA A 302 -7.46 -8.53 -4.43
C ALA A 302 -8.64 -9.50 -4.47
N VAL A 303 -9.55 -9.40 -5.46
CA VAL A 303 -10.67 -10.34 -5.62
C VAL A 303 -10.19 -11.71 -6.05
N GLU A 304 -9.15 -11.79 -6.90
CA GLU A 304 -8.51 -13.07 -7.25
C GLU A 304 -7.97 -13.77 -6.00
N CYS A 305 -7.29 -13.06 -5.09
CA CYS A 305 -6.81 -13.60 -3.82
C CYS A 305 -7.95 -14.02 -2.87
N LEU A 306 -9.05 -13.26 -2.82
CA LEU A 306 -10.23 -13.63 -2.04
C LEU A 306 -10.88 -14.91 -2.58
N MET A 307 -10.81 -15.15 -3.89
CA MET A 307 -11.25 -16.40 -4.50
C MET A 307 -10.28 -17.54 -4.17
N LEU A 308 -8.97 -17.31 -4.21
CA LEU A 308 -7.96 -18.29 -3.79
C LEU A 308 -8.16 -18.73 -2.34
N ASP A 309 -8.50 -17.85 -1.42
CA ASP A 309 -8.83 -18.21 -0.03
C ASP A 309 -9.95 -19.26 0.10
N ARG A 310 -10.86 -19.30 -0.88
CA ARG A 310 -11.96 -20.27 -0.91
C ARG A 310 -11.59 -21.60 -1.58
N LEU A 311 -10.55 -21.58 -2.40
CA LEU A 311 -10.11 -22.72 -3.21
C LEU A 311 -8.98 -23.50 -2.54
N ASP A 312 -7.99 -22.80 -2.01
CA ASP A 312 -6.80 -23.34 -1.34
C ASP A 312 -6.42 -22.44 -0.16
N GLN A 313 -6.74 -22.85 1.05
CA GLN A 313 -6.42 -22.08 2.25
C GLN A 313 -4.91 -21.90 2.49
N ASN A 314 -4.09 -22.72 1.86
CA ASN A 314 -2.63 -22.73 2.03
C ASN A 314 -1.88 -21.98 0.92
N TRP A 315 -2.56 -21.36 -0.05
CA TRP A 315 -1.92 -20.67 -1.18
C TRP A 315 -0.89 -19.64 -0.73
N ARG A 316 -1.15 -18.95 0.39
CA ARG A 316 -0.23 -17.93 0.93
C ARG A 316 1.13 -18.49 1.34
N SER A 317 1.22 -19.76 1.73
CA SER A 317 2.50 -20.39 2.10
C SER A 317 3.46 -20.52 0.91
N ARG A 318 2.92 -20.52 -0.31
CA ARG A 318 3.68 -20.62 -1.57
C ARG A 318 3.91 -19.26 -2.26
N TYR A 319 3.26 -18.20 -1.80
CA TYR A 319 3.26 -16.90 -2.46
C TYR A 319 4.66 -16.35 -2.74
N PHE A 320 5.58 -16.45 -1.79
CA PHE A 320 6.94 -15.94 -1.94
C PHE A 320 7.88 -16.88 -2.69
N SER A 321 7.52 -18.14 -2.87
CA SER A 321 8.27 -19.10 -3.70
C SER A 321 7.81 -19.11 -5.15
N GLU A 322 6.52 -18.84 -5.40
CA GLU A 322 5.88 -18.82 -6.73
C GLU A 322 5.63 -17.36 -7.16
N LYS A 323 6.71 -16.54 -7.19
CA LYS A 323 6.60 -15.12 -7.47
C LYS A 323 5.98 -14.85 -8.84
N PHE A 324 5.20 -13.76 -8.91
CA PHE A 324 4.62 -13.19 -10.13
C PHE A 324 3.68 -14.14 -10.91
N ALA A 325 3.07 -15.13 -10.25
CA ALA A 325 2.30 -16.18 -10.90
C ALA A 325 1.11 -16.64 -10.05
N LEU A 326 0.09 -15.77 -9.84
CA LEU A 326 -1.09 -16.11 -9.04
C LEU A 326 -1.87 -17.29 -9.61
N GLU A 327 -1.79 -17.54 -10.93
CA GLU A 327 -2.42 -18.67 -11.59
C GLU A 327 -1.94 -20.04 -11.09
N LYS A 328 -0.74 -20.14 -10.56
CA LYS A 328 -0.18 -21.38 -10.00
C LYS A 328 -0.83 -21.82 -8.69
N PHE A 329 -1.59 -20.92 -8.04
CA PHE A 329 -2.27 -21.22 -6.79
C PHE A 329 -3.68 -21.82 -7.02
N TYR A 330 -4.18 -21.82 -8.25
CA TYR A 330 -5.43 -22.51 -8.55
C TYR A 330 -5.24 -24.02 -8.47
N PRO A 331 -6.16 -24.76 -7.82
CA PRO A 331 -6.12 -26.22 -7.83
C PRO A 331 -6.09 -26.72 -9.29
N ALA A 332 -5.33 -27.77 -9.54
CA ALA A 332 -5.43 -28.44 -10.83
C ALA A 332 -6.91 -28.78 -11.09
N THR A 333 -7.42 -28.46 -12.28
CA THR A 333 -8.73 -28.99 -12.68
C THR A 333 -8.64 -30.50 -12.62
N ALA A 334 -9.51 -31.15 -11.83
CA ALA A 334 -9.65 -32.56 -11.95
C ALA A 334 -9.90 -32.86 -13.45
N ALA A 335 -8.99 -33.63 -14.07
CA ALA A 335 -9.23 -34.11 -15.41
C ALA A 335 -10.53 -34.91 -15.33
N ASN A 336 -11.57 -34.43 -16.05
CA ASN A 336 -12.82 -35.18 -16.20
C ASN A 336 -12.56 -36.50 -16.91
#